data_e63ae32f3ba06d0e18e64c65128c38e3
#
_entry.id   e63ae32f3ba06d0e18e64c65128c38e3
#
_cell.length_a   1.000
_cell.length_b   1.000
_cell.length_c   1.000
_cell.angle_alpha   90.00
_cell.angle_beta   90.00
_cell.angle_gamma   90.00
#
_symmetry.space_group_name_H-M   'P 1'
#
loop_
_entity.id
_entity.type
_entity.pdbx_description
1 polymer ?
#
loop_
_entity_poly.entity_id
_entity_poly.type
_entity_poly.pdbx_seq_one_letter_code
_entity_poly.pdbx_strand_id
1 'polypeptide(L)'
;MFRDFKSGGYHLEDTRVTGDRLIGLLVILTLAYSITTIEGQTLKKMGLQKYIGRVLDKGRSERRHSSFYVGLYSRAWVNFYGDFQDCIVSLIELSPNKWPHYRKGIRAMELAISAL
;
A
#
# COMPACT_ATOMS: atom_id res chain seq x y z
N MET A 1 -11.50 -6.09 -10.09
CA MET A 1 -10.92 -7.41 -9.78
C MET A 1 -10.11 -8.02 -10.93
N PHE A 2 -10.65 -8.17 -12.12
CA PHE A 2 -9.87 -8.71 -13.25
C PHE A 2 -8.59 -7.97 -13.58
N ARG A 3 -8.60 -6.64 -13.52
CA ARG A 3 -7.41 -5.84 -13.75
C ARG A 3 -6.31 -6.14 -12.72
N ASP A 4 -6.70 -6.32 -11.48
CA ASP A 4 -5.74 -6.61 -10.39
C ASP A 4 -5.10 -8.00 -10.58
N PHE A 5 -5.85 -8.97 -11.13
CA PHE A 5 -5.33 -10.31 -11.43
C PHE A 5 -4.48 -10.35 -12.69
N LYS A 6 -4.76 -9.50 -13.69
CA LYS A 6 -4.02 -9.45 -14.94
C LYS A 6 -2.74 -8.65 -14.87
N SER A 7 -2.83 -7.37 -14.51
CA SER A 7 -1.70 -6.44 -14.59
C SER A 7 -1.56 -5.51 -13.39
N GLY A 8 -2.59 -5.39 -12.56
CA GLY A 8 -2.62 -4.44 -11.44
C GLY A 8 -1.93 -4.93 -10.16
N GLY A 9 -1.67 -6.22 -10.02
CA GLY A 9 -1.10 -6.76 -8.80
C GLY A 9 -0.50 -8.15 -8.95
N TYR A 10 -1.25 -9.14 -9.38
CA TYR A 10 -0.82 -10.53 -9.36
C TYR A 10 -0.29 -11.09 -10.69
N HIS A 11 -0.49 -10.40 -11.81
CA HIS A 11 0.00 -10.81 -13.13
C HIS A 11 -0.37 -12.26 -13.48
N LEU A 12 -1.63 -12.63 -13.32
CA LEU A 12 -2.11 -14.00 -13.43
C LEU A 12 -1.77 -14.65 -14.80
N GLU A 13 -1.82 -13.88 -15.88
CA GLU A 13 -1.53 -14.38 -17.22
C GLU A 13 -0.07 -14.82 -17.38
N ASP A 14 0.86 -14.21 -16.67
CA ASP A 14 2.27 -14.53 -16.74
C ASP A 14 2.63 -15.87 -16.09
N THR A 15 1.75 -16.41 -15.25
CA THR A 15 1.99 -17.68 -14.56
C THR A 15 1.85 -18.91 -15.47
N ARG A 16 1.07 -18.82 -16.54
CA ARG A 16 0.78 -19.91 -17.50
C ARG A 16 0.26 -21.18 -16.83
N VAL A 17 -0.43 -21.07 -15.72
CA VAL A 17 -1.01 -22.19 -14.99
C VAL A 17 -2.39 -22.54 -15.55
N THR A 18 -2.70 -23.84 -15.71
CA THR A 18 -3.95 -24.35 -16.28
C THR A 18 -4.55 -25.46 -15.41
N GLY A 19 -5.84 -25.80 -15.68
CA GLY A 19 -6.56 -26.90 -15.04
C GLY A 19 -6.82 -26.70 -13.54
N ASP A 20 -6.74 -27.76 -12.76
CA ASP A 20 -7.01 -27.77 -11.32
C ASP A 20 -6.06 -26.85 -10.54
N ARG A 21 -4.83 -26.73 -11.01
CA ARG A 21 -3.86 -25.80 -10.44
C ARG A 21 -4.30 -24.34 -10.61
N LEU A 22 -4.90 -24.00 -11.73
CA LEU A 22 -5.46 -22.68 -11.97
C LEU A 22 -6.61 -22.40 -11.00
N ILE A 23 -7.50 -23.34 -10.77
CA ILE A 23 -8.61 -23.21 -9.81
C ILE A 23 -8.06 -22.98 -8.41
N GLY A 24 -7.09 -23.78 -7.95
CA GLY A 24 -6.43 -23.60 -6.67
C GLY A 24 -5.76 -22.24 -6.54
N LEU A 25 -5.05 -21.80 -7.57
CA LEU A 25 -4.42 -20.48 -7.61
C LEU A 25 -5.45 -19.35 -7.52
N LEU A 26 -6.57 -19.45 -8.24
CA LEU A 26 -7.65 -18.45 -8.19
C LEU A 26 -8.27 -18.36 -6.80
N VAL A 27 -8.46 -19.47 -6.09
CA VAL A 27 -8.97 -19.48 -4.72
C VAL A 27 -8.01 -18.73 -3.80
N ILE A 28 -6.72 -19.04 -3.86
CA ILE A 28 -5.68 -18.39 -3.06
C ILE A 28 -5.61 -16.90 -3.37
N LEU A 29 -5.63 -16.52 -4.65
CA LEU A 29 -5.60 -15.12 -5.08
C LEU A 29 -6.84 -14.36 -4.62
N THR A 30 -8.01 -14.99 -4.65
CA THR A 30 -9.26 -14.37 -4.16
C THR A 30 -9.18 -14.09 -2.67
N LEU A 31 -8.65 -15.01 -1.87
CA LEU A 31 -8.44 -14.80 -0.43
C LEU A 31 -7.42 -13.67 -0.19
N ALA A 32 -6.29 -13.71 -0.86
CA ALA A 32 -5.25 -12.68 -0.75
C ALA A 32 -5.79 -11.32 -1.17
N TYR A 33 -6.53 -11.25 -2.27
CA TYR A 33 -7.19 -10.03 -2.74
C TYR A 33 -8.16 -9.48 -1.68
N SER A 34 -9.00 -10.34 -1.10
CA SER A 34 -9.98 -9.94 -0.09
C SER A 34 -9.30 -9.38 1.16
N ILE A 35 -8.29 -10.06 1.67
CA ILE A 35 -7.53 -9.61 2.85
C ILE A 35 -6.86 -8.26 2.57
N THR A 36 -6.16 -8.15 1.44
CA THR A 36 -5.47 -6.92 1.04
C THR A 36 -6.45 -5.76 0.85
N THR A 37 -7.62 -6.02 0.29
CA THR A 37 -8.67 -5.00 0.13
C THR A 37 -9.22 -4.51 1.47
N ILE A 38 -9.45 -5.42 2.42
CA ILE A 38 -9.90 -5.09 3.79
C ILE A 38 -8.86 -4.23 4.49
N GLU A 39 -7.59 -4.59 4.41
CA GLU A 39 -6.49 -3.80 4.96
C GLU A 39 -6.44 -2.41 4.34
N GLY A 40 -6.58 -2.32 3.02
CA GLY A 40 -6.63 -1.05 2.31
C GLY A 40 -7.81 -0.17 2.74
N GLN A 41 -8.98 -0.76 2.94
CA GLN A 41 -10.15 -0.04 3.45
C GLN A 41 -9.89 0.50 4.86
N THR A 42 -9.28 -0.30 5.73
CA THR A 42 -8.91 0.12 7.08
C THR A 42 -7.97 1.32 7.04
N LEU A 43 -6.94 1.27 6.22
CA LEU A 43 -5.98 2.36 6.06
C LEU A 43 -6.62 3.63 5.49
N LYS A 44 -7.56 3.49 4.56
CA LYS A 44 -8.33 4.64 4.05
C LYS A 44 -9.17 5.30 5.15
N LYS A 45 -9.83 4.49 5.99
CA LYS A 45 -10.60 5.01 7.14
C LYS A 45 -9.72 5.73 8.16
N MET A 46 -8.47 5.31 8.31
CA MET A 46 -7.48 5.95 9.16
C MET A 46 -6.89 7.23 8.55
N GLY A 47 -7.22 7.56 7.32
CA GLY A 47 -6.70 8.73 6.60
C GLY A 47 -5.25 8.59 6.12
N LEU A 48 -4.72 7.38 6.03
CA LEU A 48 -3.34 7.11 5.62
C LEU A 48 -3.15 7.02 4.10
N GLN A 49 -4.22 7.04 3.33
CA GLN A 49 -4.16 6.95 1.86
C GLN A 49 -3.29 8.03 1.23
N LYS A 50 -3.21 9.22 1.83
CA LYS A 50 -2.41 10.35 1.33
C LYS A 50 -0.91 10.08 1.30
N TYR A 51 -0.42 9.11 2.07
CA TYR A 51 0.99 8.71 2.10
C TYR A 51 1.29 7.58 1.10
N ILE A 52 0.26 6.95 0.56
CA ILE A 52 0.36 5.77 -0.31
C ILE A 52 -0.23 6.12 -1.66
N GLY A 53 0.54 5.98 -2.71
CA GLY A 53 0.11 6.30 -4.05
C GLY A 53 0.45 7.73 -4.47
N ARG A 54 -0.16 8.18 -5.55
CA ARG A 54 0.16 9.47 -6.14
C ARG A 54 -0.59 10.63 -5.49
N VAL A 55 -0.07 11.82 -5.76
CA VAL A 55 -0.67 13.09 -5.33
C VAL A 55 -2.09 13.23 -5.89
N LEU A 56 -2.93 13.95 -5.16
CA LEU A 56 -4.31 14.25 -5.53
C LEU A 56 -4.38 14.97 -6.89
N ASP A 57 -5.23 14.48 -7.79
CA ASP A 57 -5.46 15.13 -9.08
C ASP A 57 -6.23 16.45 -8.91
N LYS A 58 -5.94 17.42 -9.76
CA LYS A 58 -6.66 18.70 -9.78
C LYS A 58 -8.15 18.45 -10.06
N GLY A 59 -9.01 19.06 -9.23
CA GLY A 59 -10.47 18.93 -9.35
C GLY A 59 -11.07 17.67 -8.73
N ARG A 60 -10.30 16.86 -8.02
CA ARG A 60 -10.78 15.70 -7.28
C ARG A 60 -10.60 15.87 -5.78
N SER A 61 -11.61 15.47 -5.02
CA SER A 61 -11.57 15.46 -3.56
C SER A 61 -10.86 14.23 -2.99
N GLU A 62 -10.80 13.14 -3.74
CA GLU A 62 -10.24 11.86 -3.31
C GLU A 62 -9.19 11.33 -4.29
N ARG A 63 -8.26 10.53 -3.75
CA ARG A 63 -7.25 9.86 -4.55
C ARG A 63 -7.83 8.66 -5.31
N ARG A 64 -7.27 8.37 -6.48
CA ARG A 64 -7.79 7.38 -7.44
C ARG A 64 -7.48 5.93 -7.12
N HIS A 65 -6.89 5.61 -6.02
CA HIS A 65 -6.45 4.24 -5.78
C HIS A 65 -7.55 3.38 -5.17
N SER A 66 -7.66 2.14 -5.66
CA SER A 66 -8.54 1.13 -5.08
C SER A 66 -8.08 0.73 -3.68
N SER A 67 -8.97 0.16 -2.89
CA SER A 67 -8.60 -0.38 -1.57
C SER A 67 -7.58 -1.50 -1.67
N PHE A 68 -7.64 -2.31 -2.73
CA PHE A 68 -6.63 -3.33 -3.01
C PHE A 68 -5.24 -2.70 -3.22
N TYR A 69 -5.15 -1.67 -4.05
CA TYR A 69 -3.89 -0.95 -4.30
C TYR A 69 -3.30 -0.39 -3.00
N VAL A 70 -4.13 0.29 -2.21
CA VAL A 70 -3.70 0.87 -0.93
C VAL A 70 -3.20 -0.21 0.03
N GLY A 71 -3.91 -1.34 0.15
CA GLY A 71 -3.49 -2.45 0.99
C GLY A 71 -2.18 -3.09 0.53
N LEU A 72 -2.03 -3.33 -0.77
CA LEU A 72 -0.85 -3.97 -1.36
C LEU A 72 0.41 -3.12 -1.15
N TYR A 73 0.35 -1.85 -1.49
CA TYR A 73 1.51 -0.95 -1.41
C TYR A 73 1.79 -0.45 0.01
N SER A 74 0.81 -0.44 0.90
CA SER A 74 1.06 -0.10 2.31
C SER A 74 1.94 -1.14 3.00
N ARG A 75 1.78 -2.41 2.69
CA ARG A 75 2.67 -3.46 3.21
C ARG A 75 4.12 -3.25 2.76
N ALA A 76 4.32 -2.94 1.49
CA ALA A 76 5.65 -2.60 0.99
C ALA A 76 6.22 -1.37 1.70
N TRP A 77 5.39 -0.38 1.94
CA TRP A 77 5.79 0.85 2.64
C TRP A 77 6.22 0.59 4.09
N VAL A 78 5.45 -0.18 4.86
CA VAL A 78 5.81 -0.48 6.25
C VAL A 78 7.00 -1.43 6.40
N ASN A 79 7.26 -2.25 5.40
CA ASN A 79 8.45 -3.12 5.39
C ASN A 79 9.76 -2.32 5.37
N PHE A 80 9.75 -1.08 4.91
CA PHE A 80 10.91 -0.19 4.92
C PHE A 80 11.03 0.65 6.20
N TYR A 81 10.21 0.40 7.20
CA TYR A 81 10.17 1.25 8.41
C TYR A 81 11.52 1.39 9.11
N GLY A 82 12.25 0.29 9.27
CA GLY A 82 13.59 0.30 9.89
C GLY A 82 14.59 1.16 9.13
N ASP A 83 14.70 0.92 7.83
CA ASP A 83 15.60 1.68 6.95
C ASP A 83 15.20 3.15 6.85
N PHE A 84 13.91 3.42 6.92
CA PHE A 84 13.35 4.76 6.86
C PHE A 84 13.73 5.62 8.05
N GLN A 85 13.83 5.04 9.24
CA GLN A 85 14.23 5.79 10.45
C GLN A 85 15.64 6.37 10.30
N ASP A 86 16.59 5.59 9.81
CA ASP A 86 17.96 6.06 9.60
C ASP A 86 18.03 7.14 8.51
N CYS A 87 17.27 6.96 7.42
CA CYS A 87 17.16 7.97 6.38
C CYS A 87 16.55 9.28 6.91
N ILE A 88 15.53 9.19 7.76
CA ILE A 88 14.87 10.38 8.33
C ILE A 88 15.83 11.15 9.25
N VAL A 89 16.61 10.47 10.07
CA VAL A 89 17.63 11.12 10.91
C VAL A 89 18.59 11.94 10.05
N SER A 90 19.12 11.32 8.98
CA SER A 90 20.00 12.01 8.03
C SER A 90 19.32 13.20 7.34
N LEU A 91 18.05 13.08 6.96
CA LEU A 91 17.28 14.16 6.33
C LEU A 91 17.01 15.32 7.30
N ILE A 92 16.78 15.03 8.56
CA ILE A 92 16.58 16.05 9.62
C ILE A 92 17.86 16.88 9.80
N GLU A 93 19.01 16.23 9.80
CA GLU A 93 20.31 16.91 9.88
C GLU A 93 20.52 17.88 8.72
N LEU A 94 20.08 17.49 7.50
CA LEU A 94 20.17 18.32 6.31
C LEU A 94 19.14 19.46 6.27
N SER A 95 17.94 19.24 6.77
CA SER A 95 16.81 20.18 6.67
C SER A 95 15.98 20.18 7.96
N PRO A 96 16.47 20.76 9.06
CA PRO A 96 15.75 20.75 10.35
C PRO A 96 14.35 21.40 10.30
N ASN A 97 14.13 22.34 9.39
CA ASN A 97 12.85 23.03 9.23
C ASN A 97 11.71 22.11 8.77
N LYS A 98 12.02 20.94 8.20
CA LYS A 98 11.05 19.95 7.74
C LYS A 98 10.70 18.89 8.78
N TRP A 99 11.23 19.01 9.99
CA TRP A 99 10.97 18.08 11.09
C TRP A 99 9.48 17.73 11.29
N PRO A 100 8.54 18.71 11.30
CA PRO A 100 7.13 18.40 11.46
C PRO A 100 6.57 17.48 10.39
N HIS A 101 7.05 17.58 9.16
CA HIS A 101 6.63 16.72 8.04
C HIS A 101 7.15 15.29 8.21
N TYR A 102 8.40 15.12 8.61
CA TYR A 102 9.00 13.81 8.86
C TYR A 102 8.30 13.10 10.02
N ARG A 103 8.00 13.84 11.11
CA ARG A 103 7.28 13.31 12.26
C ARG A 103 5.89 12.81 11.90
N LYS A 104 5.16 13.52 11.06
CA LYS A 104 3.85 13.07 10.55
C LYS A 104 3.96 11.78 9.75
N GLY A 105 4.98 11.68 8.90
CA GLY A 105 5.23 10.48 8.12
C GLY A 105 5.54 9.26 8.99
N ILE A 106 6.42 9.40 9.98
CA ILE A 106 6.75 8.33 10.94
C ILE A 106 5.50 7.85 11.67
N ARG A 107 4.71 8.78 12.20
CA ARG A 107 3.48 8.44 12.92
C ARG A 107 2.47 7.72 12.02
N ALA A 108 2.36 8.13 10.77
CA ALA A 108 1.50 7.44 9.81
C ALA A 108 1.95 6.01 9.55
N MET A 109 3.26 5.75 9.45
CA MET A 109 3.81 4.41 9.31
C MET A 109 3.54 3.55 10.55
N GLU A 110 3.71 4.10 11.75
CA GLU A 110 3.41 3.40 13.01
C GLU A 110 1.93 3.00 13.10
N LEU A 111 1.02 3.89 12.70
CA LEU A 111 -0.40 3.60 12.64
C LEU A 111 -0.72 2.51 11.60
N ALA A 112 -0.08 2.55 10.45
CA ALA A 112 -0.24 1.51 9.43
C ALA A 112 0.26 0.14 9.92
N ILE A 113 1.39 0.10 10.59
CA ILE A 113 1.93 -1.13 11.20
C ILE A 113 0.94 -1.71 12.21
N SER A 114 0.34 -0.89 13.04
CA SER A 114 -0.64 -1.35 14.04
C SER A 114 -1.91 -1.92 13.41
N ALA A 115 -2.27 -1.50 12.20
CA ALA A 115 -3.45 -1.96 11.46
C ALA A 115 -3.19 -3.21 10.62
N LEU A 116 -1.94 -3.47 10.27
CA LEU A 116 -1.53 -4.62 9.46
C LEU A 116 -0.98 -5.74 10.32
#